data_643e33fc7997bd61792157cb84d6b281
#
_entry.id   643e33fc7997bd61792157cb84d6b281
#
_cell.length_a   1.000
_cell.length_b   1.000
_cell.length_c   1.000
_cell.angle_alpha   90.00
_cell.angle_beta   90.00
_cell.angle_gamma   90.00
#
_symmetry.space_group_name_H-M   'P 1'
#
loop_
_entity.id
_entity.type
_entity.pdbx_description
1 polymer ?
#
loop_
_entity_poly.entity_id
_entity_poly.type
_entity_poly.pdbx_seq_one_letter_code
_entity_poly.pdbx_strand_id
1 'polypeptide(L)'
;MKKILTIFLTAISVAVAAQTDTTVVAKDSTAVAKDSIEGFRFTTIDSVGITPVKDQNRSSTCWAFSTLGFLESEVLRMKGVEVDFSRMYVVSKTMMDRATYCVRMYNEPHFAPGGSAYDVIYCMAHYGLVPQEAMPGIRYGWTANDTLPVHSELDKVAGGYLKGLTGLKRISPVWREGLQAIYDTYLGKCPESFEYEGKTYTPQSWVKSLGLNADDYVSITSYTHHPFYERFALEVPDNWRMDQMYNVPLDEMMRIIDNALANGYTLAWGADVSEIGFTRKGIGVVPDDDHGADITGSDMAKWVGMSNDKKKEELTKKPLPEKTITQQMRQDAFDNWENTDDHGMQIFGTAKDQNGKRYYMVKNSWGTMRSDYKGIWYVSEAFMQYKTNDILVHKNAIPKDIRKKLNIL
;
A
#
# COMPACT_ATOMS: atom_id res chain seq x y z
N MET A 1 31.72 -50.99 41.64
CA MET A 1 30.62 -51.85 42.02
C MET A 1 29.39 -51.47 41.19
N LYS A 2 28.93 -52.41 40.40
CA LYS A 2 27.81 -52.34 39.46
C LYS A 2 26.49 -52.16 40.20
N LYS A 3 25.55 -51.38 39.66
CA LYS A 3 24.12 -51.72 39.74
C LYS A 3 23.44 -51.25 38.45
N ILE A 4 23.05 -52.24 37.69
CA ILE A 4 22.15 -52.22 36.55
C ILE A 4 20.72 -52.09 37.09
N LEU A 5 19.89 -51.20 36.49
CA LEU A 5 18.49 -51.18 36.73
C LEU A 5 17.74 -51.32 35.38
N THR A 6 17.12 -52.43 35.20
CA THR A 6 16.27 -52.83 34.06
C THR A 6 14.87 -52.27 34.29
N ILE A 7 14.29 -51.61 33.31
CA ILE A 7 12.87 -51.22 33.35
C ILE A 7 12.14 -51.89 32.18
N PHE A 8 11.08 -52.59 32.54
CA PHE A 8 10.15 -53.35 31.68
C PHE A 8 9.22 -52.41 30.89
N LEU A 9 9.08 -52.73 29.60
CA LEU A 9 8.00 -52.18 28.74
C LEU A 9 6.75 -53.07 28.92
N THR A 10 5.62 -52.47 29.25
CA THR A 10 4.31 -53.08 29.09
C THR A 10 3.50 -52.31 28.05
N ALA A 11 3.18 -52.99 26.98
CA ALA A 11 2.25 -52.54 25.95
C ALA A 11 0.82 -52.82 26.38
N ILE A 12 -0.05 -51.82 26.30
CA ILE A 12 -1.50 -51.98 26.47
C ILE A 12 -2.14 -51.61 25.12
N SER A 13 -2.73 -52.60 24.49
CA SER A 13 -3.61 -52.47 23.33
C SER A 13 -5.04 -52.19 23.80
N VAL A 14 -5.67 -51.14 23.32
CA VAL A 14 -7.09 -50.86 23.52
C VAL A 14 -7.79 -50.98 22.17
N ALA A 15 -8.75 -51.89 22.14
CA ALA A 15 -9.64 -52.14 21.02
C ALA A 15 -10.74 -51.07 20.95
N VAL A 16 -11.00 -50.57 19.74
CA VAL A 16 -12.11 -49.66 19.44
C VAL A 16 -13.31 -50.51 19.04
N ALA A 17 -14.39 -50.41 19.81
CA ALA A 17 -15.71 -50.92 19.43
C ALA A 17 -16.54 -49.75 18.85
N ALA A 18 -17.02 -49.94 17.62
CA ALA A 18 -18.00 -49.08 16.99
C ALA A 18 -19.40 -49.37 17.53
N GLN A 19 -20.09 -48.36 17.95
CA GLN A 19 -21.56 -48.40 18.16
C GLN A 19 -22.21 -47.32 17.29
N THR A 20 -23.00 -47.80 16.35
CA THR A 20 -24.02 -47.05 15.61
C THR A 20 -25.24 -46.93 16.53
N ASP A 21 -25.74 -45.72 16.70
CA ASP A 21 -27.13 -45.54 17.12
C ASP A 21 -27.81 -44.39 16.39
N THR A 22 -29.05 -44.65 16.02
CA THR A 22 -29.92 -43.96 15.11
C THR A 22 -30.84 -42.99 15.84
N THR A 23 -31.02 -41.81 15.25
CA THR A 23 -32.23 -40.97 15.25
C THR A 23 -33.02 -40.69 16.51
N VAL A 24 -33.10 -39.40 16.87
CA VAL A 24 -34.39 -38.76 17.21
C VAL A 24 -34.37 -37.32 16.72
N VAL A 25 -35.29 -36.99 15.80
CA VAL A 25 -35.60 -35.63 15.35
C VAL A 25 -36.44 -34.97 16.45
N ALA A 26 -35.88 -33.97 17.11
CA ALA A 26 -36.66 -33.02 17.90
C ALA A 26 -36.60 -31.68 17.17
N LYS A 27 -37.72 -31.29 16.57
CA LYS A 27 -38.00 -29.91 16.20
C LYS A 27 -38.12 -29.09 17.47
N ASP A 28 -37.13 -28.28 17.74
CA ASP A 28 -37.29 -27.21 18.73
C ASP A 28 -37.04 -25.87 17.99
N SER A 29 -38.14 -25.16 17.80
CA SER A 29 -38.18 -23.81 17.25
C SER A 29 -37.81 -22.83 18.35
N THR A 30 -36.54 -22.70 18.65
CA THR A 30 -36.01 -21.52 19.35
C THR A 30 -35.61 -20.51 18.31
N ALA A 31 -36.38 -19.44 18.23
CA ALA A 31 -35.94 -18.21 17.56
C ALA A 31 -34.61 -17.76 18.19
N VAL A 32 -33.51 -18.05 17.53
CA VAL A 32 -32.21 -17.50 17.88
C VAL A 32 -32.36 -16.00 17.76
N ALA A 33 -32.34 -15.29 18.89
CA ALA A 33 -32.15 -13.84 18.93
C ALA A 33 -30.96 -13.55 18.01
N LYS A 34 -31.18 -12.67 17.02
CA LYS A 34 -30.09 -12.10 16.24
C LYS A 34 -29.24 -11.32 17.21
N ASP A 35 -28.27 -11.98 17.83
CA ASP A 35 -27.15 -11.26 18.45
C ASP A 35 -26.58 -10.32 17.43
N SER A 36 -26.76 -9.04 17.66
CA SER A 36 -26.15 -7.99 16.85
C SER A 36 -24.65 -8.04 17.14
N ILE A 37 -23.94 -8.89 16.40
CA ILE A 37 -22.48 -8.93 16.46
C ILE A 37 -22.01 -7.57 15.97
N GLU A 38 -21.47 -6.74 16.86
CA GLU A 38 -20.84 -5.48 16.52
C GLU A 38 -19.64 -5.71 15.60
N GLY A 39 -19.41 -4.78 14.66
CA GLY A 39 -18.26 -4.77 13.75
C GLY A 39 -18.57 -5.23 12.34
N PHE A 40 -17.51 -5.24 11.54
CA PHE A 40 -17.56 -5.70 10.16
C PHE A 40 -17.15 -7.16 10.06
N ARG A 41 -17.86 -7.90 9.22
CA ARG A 41 -17.54 -9.29 8.84
C ARG A 41 -17.39 -9.35 7.34
N PHE A 42 -16.19 -9.65 6.88
CA PHE A 42 -15.88 -9.72 5.46
C PHE A 42 -15.83 -11.16 4.97
N THR A 43 -16.37 -11.38 3.78
CA THR A 43 -16.19 -12.60 3.01
C THR A 43 -15.42 -12.24 1.75
N THR A 44 -14.26 -12.81 1.55
CA THR A 44 -13.46 -12.63 0.34
C THR A 44 -14.24 -13.12 -0.88
N ILE A 45 -14.29 -12.30 -1.93
CA ILE A 45 -14.84 -12.67 -3.23
C ILE A 45 -13.72 -13.21 -4.10
N ASP A 46 -12.63 -12.44 -4.21
CA ASP A 46 -11.45 -12.79 -5.01
C ASP A 46 -10.20 -12.15 -4.40
N SER A 47 -9.04 -12.80 -4.57
CA SER A 47 -7.78 -12.26 -4.09
C SER A 47 -6.60 -12.77 -4.89
N VAL A 48 -5.64 -11.88 -5.12
CA VAL A 48 -4.35 -12.17 -5.76
C VAL A 48 -3.30 -12.43 -4.69
N GLY A 49 -2.32 -13.29 -4.98
CA GLY A 49 -1.21 -13.57 -4.07
C GLY A 49 -0.37 -12.33 -3.76
N ILE A 50 -0.09 -12.13 -2.48
CA ILE A 50 0.74 -11.04 -1.97
C ILE A 50 1.84 -11.57 -1.05
N THR A 51 2.95 -10.86 -0.97
CA THR A 51 3.99 -11.08 0.02
C THR A 51 3.56 -10.59 1.42
N PRO A 52 4.24 -11.00 2.50
CA PRO A 52 3.88 -10.60 3.87
C PRO A 52 3.78 -9.08 4.06
N VAL A 53 2.88 -8.67 4.97
CA VAL A 53 2.75 -7.26 5.39
C VAL A 53 4.03 -6.81 6.07
N LYS A 54 4.53 -5.64 5.67
CA LYS A 54 5.71 -4.99 6.27
C LYS A 54 5.29 -3.81 7.14
N ASP A 55 6.22 -3.31 7.94
CA ASP A 55 6.01 -2.09 8.73
C ASP A 55 7.04 -1.02 8.32
N GLN A 56 6.55 0.05 7.68
CA GLN A 56 7.36 1.21 7.35
C GLN A 56 7.72 2.05 8.57
N ASN A 57 7.00 1.84 9.68
CA ASN A 57 7.13 2.58 10.93
C ASN A 57 7.17 4.12 10.68
N ARG A 58 8.24 4.80 11.09
CA ARG A 58 8.40 6.26 10.97
C ARG A 58 9.40 6.64 9.87
N SER A 59 9.28 6.02 8.70
CA SER A 59 10.19 6.30 7.58
C SER A 59 9.61 7.26 6.54
N SER A 60 8.29 7.49 6.54
CA SER A 60 7.61 8.29 5.50
C SER A 60 7.86 7.78 4.07
N THR A 61 8.01 6.45 3.90
CA THR A 61 8.38 5.80 2.63
C THR A 61 7.31 4.83 2.15
N CYS A 62 6.03 5.11 2.43
CA CYS A 62 4.88 4.29 2.01
C CYS A 62 4.89 3.94 0.52
N TRP A 63 5.27 4.91 -0.33
CA TRP A 63 5.43 4.74 -1.76
C TRP A 63 6.38 3.60 -2.15
N ALA A 64 7.52 3.46 -1.44
CA ALA A 64 8.47 2.38 -1.67
C ALA A 64 7.93 1.03 -1.17
N PHE A 65 7.26 1.01 0.00
CA PHE A 65 6.69 -0.21 0.56
C PHE A 65 5.54 -0.76 -0.28
N SER A 66 4.62 0.09 -0.70
CA SER A 66 3.46 -0.29 -1.51
C SER A 66 3.86 -0.80 -2.89
N THR A 67 4.71 -0.04 -3.58
CA THR A 67 5.07 -0.37 -4.97
C THR A 67 6.03 -1.54 -5.05
N LEU A 68 6.98 -1.69 -4.10
CA LEU A 68 7.78 -2.91 -4.04
C LEU A 68 6.93 -4.13 -3.68
N GLY A 69 5.94 -3.99 -2.79
CA GLY A 69 4.97 -5.04 -2.54
C GLY A 69 4.16 -5.44 -3.78
N PHE A 70 3.80 -4.46 -4.62
CA PHE A 70 3.19 -4.70 -5.93
C PHE A 70 4.15 -5.47 -6.86
N LEU A 71 5.41 -5.05 -7.00
CA LEU A 71 6.41 -5.75 -7.84
C LEU A 71 6.75 -7.14 -7.31
N GLU A 72 6.75 -7.36 -6.00
CA GLU A 72 6.88 -8.68 -5.38
C GLU A 72 5.73 -9.62 -5.80
N SER A 73 4.50 -9.09 -5.85
CA SER A 73 3.33 -9.84 -6.36
C SER A 73 3.43 -10.11 -7.86
N GLU A 74 4.02 -9.21 -8.64
CA GLU A 74 4.29 -9.45 -10.07
C GLU A 74 5.29 -10.60 -10.27
N VAL A 75 6.37 -10.67 -9.48
CA VAL A 75 7.30 -11.80 -9.52
C VAL A 75 6.60 -13.09 -9.10
N LEU A 76 5.81 -13.05 -8.02
CA LEU A 76 5.02 -14.20 -7.56
C LEU A 76 4.06 -14.70 -8.66
N ARG A 77 3.34 -13.77 -9.32
CA ARG A 77 2.43 -14.10 -10.44
C ARG A 77 3.15 -14.71 -11.62
N MET A 78 4.30 -14.16 -12.03
CA MET A 78 5.03 -14.61 -13.23
C MET A 78 5.85 -15.88 -13.02
N LYS A 79 6.42 -16.06 -11.82
CA LYS A 79 7.42 -17.10 -11.55
C LYS A 79 7.04 -18.06 -10.43
N GLY A 80 6.00 -17.76 -9.65
CA GLY A 80 5.61 -18.60 -8.51
C GLY A 80 6.60 -18.55 -7.34
N VAL A 81 7.51 -17.57 -7.30
CA VAL A 81 8.50 -17.41 -6.22
C VAL A 81 8.29 -16.09 -5.48
N GLU A 82 8.48 -16.13 -4.18
CA GLU A 82 8.48 -14.91 -3.36
C GLU A 82 9.87 -14.28 -3.39
N VAL A 83 9.90 -12.95 -3.51
CA VAL A 83 11.10 -12.13 -3.35
C VAL A 83 10.82 -11.04 -2.32
N ASP A 84 11.86 -10.57 -1.66
CA ASP A 84 11.79 -9.44 -0.73
C ASP A 84 12.77 -8.36 -1.20
N PHE A 85 12.25 -7.26 -1.78
CA PHE A 85 13.06 -6.17 -2.27
C PHE A 85 13.50 -5.24 -1.13
N SER A 86 14.72 -4.71 -1.22
CA SER A 86 15.19 -3.68 -0.30
C SER A 86 14.50 -2.35 -0.57
N ARG A 87 13.68 -1.93 0.40
CA ARG A 87 13.01 -0.62 0.37
C ARG A 87 14.03 0.50 0.48
N MET A 88 15.03 0.32 1.33
CA MET A 88 16.02 1.37 1.62
C MET A 88 17.03 1.58 0.49
N TYR A 89 17.26 0.57 -0.35
CA TYR A 89 17.99 0.77 -1.60
C TYR A 89 17.27 1.77 -2.52
N VAL A 90 15.98 1.54 -2.73
CA VAL A 90 15.14 2.41 -3.57
C VAL A 90 15.06 3.82 -2.97
N VAL A 91 14.86 3.91 -1.66
CA VAL A 91 14.82 5.20 -0.93
C VAL A 91 16.14 5.94 -1.11
N SER A 92 17.30 5.31 -0.88
CA SER A 92 18.61 5.95 -1.04
C SER A 92 18.81 6.51 -2.46
N LYS A 93 18.50 5.73 -3.50
CA LYS A 93 18.64 6.17 -4.89
C LYS A 93 17.67 7.33 -5.21
N THR A 94 16.41 7.18 -4.85
CA THR A 94 15.37 8.17 -5.13
C THR A 94 15.61 9.48 -4.41
N MET A 95 16.03 9.46 -3.14
CA MET A 95 16.30 10.69 -2.39
C MET A 95 17.51 11.44 -2.92
N MET A 96 18.51 10.77 -3.45
CA MET A 96 19.63 11.43 -4.14
C MET A 96 19.19 12.14 -5.44
N ASP A 97 18.27 11.53 -6.20
CA ASP A 97 17.67 12.15 -7.36
C ASP A 97 16.80 13.35 -6.99
N ARG A 98 15.94 13.19 -5.96
CA ARG A 98 15.07 14.28 -5.45
C ARG A 98 15.90 15.47 -4.96
N ALA A 99 16.97 15.20 -4.22
CA ALA A 99 17.90 16.24 -3.79
C ALA A 99 18.53 16.99 -4.99
N THR A 100 18.91 16.23 -6.02
CA THR A 100 19.46 16.82 -7.26
C THR A 100 18.43 17.70 -7.96
N TYR A 101 17.18 17.24 -8.03
CA TYR A 101 16.07 18.02 -8.57
C TYR A 101 15.84 19.30 -7.76
N CYS A 102 15.72 19.20 -6.44
CA CYS A 102 15.53 20.35 -5.55
C CYS A 102 16.66 21.40 -5.69
N VAL A 103 17.92 20.96 -5.73
CA VAL A 103 19.05 21.87 -5.92
C VAL A 103 18.99 22.57 -7.28
N ARG A 104 18.63 21.88 -8.36
CA ARG A 104 18.45 22.47 -9.70
C ARG A 104 17.28 23.45 -9.76
N MET A 105 16.26 23.24 -8.96
CA MET A 105 15.07 24.08 -8.83
C MET A 105 15.20 25.14 -7.72
N TYR A 106 16.44 25.44 -7.29
CA TYR A 106 16.74 26.44 -6.25
C TYR A 106 16.02 26.19 -4.93
N ASN A 107 15.78 24.88 -4.60
CA ASN A 107 15.04 24.38 -3.43
C ASN A 107 13.53 24.67 -3.46
N GLU A 108 12.96 24.88 -4.64
CA GLU A 108 11.52 24.90 -4.91
C GLU A 108 11.19 23.76 -5.90
N PRO A 109 10.49 22.68 -5.56
CA PRO A 109 9.86 22.37 -4.24
C PRO A 109 10.87 21.96 -3.16
N HIS A 110 10.43 22.06 -1.91
CA HIS A 110 11.27 21.64 -0.79
C HIS A 110 11.57 20.14 -0.82
N PHE A 111 12.77 19.80 -0.34
CA PHE A 111 13.15 18.41 -0.17
C PHE A 111 12.31 17.75 0.95
N ALA A 112 11.64 16.64 0.61
CA ALA A 112 10.78 15.89 1.51
C ALA A 112 10.93 14.37 1.26
N PRO A 113 10.62 13.50 2.24
CA PRO A 113 10.82 12.03 2.13
C PRO A 113 9.76 11.30 1.31
N GLY A 114 8.64 11.94 0.95
CA GLY A 114 7.58 11.36 0.13
C GLY A 114 8.05 11.02 -1.29
N GLY A 115 7.21 10.32 -2.01
CA GLY A 115 7.45 9.93 -3.40
C GLY A 115 6.25 9.15 -3.97
N SER A 116 6.25 8.93 -5.26
CA SER A 116 5.19 8.25 -6.00
C SER A 116 5.55 6.80 -6.32
N ALA A 117 4.57 6.03 -6.77
CA ALA A 117 4.80 4.68 -7.28
C ALA A 117 5.80 4.67 -8.46
N TYR A 118 5.77 5.71 -9.28
CA TYR A 118 6.70 5.85 -10.39
C TYR A 118 8.16 5.98 -9.96
N ASP A 119 8.46 6.52 -8.78
CA ASP A 119 9.84 6.57 -8.28
C ASP A 119 10.49 5.18 -8.17
N VAL A 120 9.70 4.18 -7.79
CA VAL A 120 10.17 2.79 -7.72
C VAL A 120 10.40 2.21 -9.12
N ILE A 121 9.49 2.49 -10.05
CA ILE A 121 9.61 2.05 -11.46
C ILE A 121 10.83 2.72 -12.11
N TYR A 122 11.03 4.01 -11.86
CA TYR A 122 12.21 4.74 -12.30
C TYR A 122 13.49 4.15 -11.72
N CYS A 123 13.51 3.88 -10.41
CA CYS A 123 14.66 3.26 -9.75
C CYS A 123 14.96 1.88 -10.35
N MET A 124 13.96 1.04 -10.55
CA MET A 124 14.09 -0.27 -11.19
C MET A 124 14.70 -0.17 -12.58
N ALA A 125 14.24 0.78 -13.41
CA ALA A 125 14.72 0.98 -14.77
C ALA A 125 16.18 1.47 -14.84
N HIS A 126 16.55 2.42 -13.97
CA HIS A 126 17.83 3.14 -14.08
C HIS A 126 18.91 2.58 -13.15
N TYR A 127 18.54 2.09 -11.97
CA TYR A 127 19.47 1.60 -10.96
C TYR A 127 19.34 0.10 -10.68
N GLY A 128 18.24 -0.51 -11.10
CA GLY A 128 17.88 -1.88 -10.73
C GLY A 128 17.30 -1.97 -9.32
N LEU A 129 17.16 -3.20 -8.82
CA LEU A 129 16.71 -3.52 -7.48
C LEU A 129 17.66 -4.52 -6.82
N VAL A 130 17.64 -4.59 -5.50
CA VAL A 130 18.40 -5.56 -4.73
C VAL A 130 17.50 -6.26 -3.71
N PRO A 131 17.82 -7.50 -3.28
CA PRO A 131 17.07 -8.17 -2.23
C PRO A 131 17.28 -7.48 -0.87
N GLN A 132 16.32 -7.60 0.03
CA GLN A 132 16.36 -7.00 1.37
C GLN A 132 17.61 -7.41 2.15
N GLU A 133 18.08 -8.63 1.99
CA GLU A 133 19.26 -9.14 2.67
C GLU A 133 20.56 -8.47 2.20
N ALA A 134 20.64 -8.03 0.93
CA ALA A 134 21.81 -7.33 0.40
C ALA A 134 21.91 -5.88 0.90
N MET A 135 20.81 -5.27 1.27
CA MET A 135 20.75 -3.93 1.86
C MET A 135 19.57 -3.82 2.83
N PRO A 136 19.71 -4.27 4.09
CA PRO A 136 18.66 -4.14 5.10
C PRO A 136 18.26 -2.68 5.37
N GLY A 137 19.20 -1.74 5.22
CA GLY A 137 18.92 -0.31 5.25
C GLY A 137 18.61 0.27 6.62
N ILE A 138 19.03 -0.41 7.70
CA ILE A 138 18.84 0.04 9.07
C ILE A 138 20.18 -0.08 9.80
N ARG A 139 20.92 1.04 9.89
CA ARG A 139 22.21 1.11 10.60
C ARG A 139 22.17 2.04 11.81
N TYR A 140 21.08 2.73 11.96
CA TYR A 140 20.78 3.58 13.10
C TYR A 140 19.85 2.77 14.00
N GLY A 141 20.18 2.57 15.19
CA GLY A 141 19.35 1.91 16.17
C GLY A 141 19.82 2.38 17.52
N TRP A 142 18.90 2.75 18.38
CA TRP A 142 19.23 3.09 19.75
C TRP A 142 19.41 1.84 20.59
N THR A 143 18.88 0.72 20.10
CA THR A 143 19.02 -0.61 20.70
C THR A 143 19.29 -1.67 19.63
N ALA A 144 19.87 -2.80 20.02
CA ALA A 144 20.12 -3.95 19.14
C ALA A 144 18.82 -4.58 18.57
N ASN A 145 17.67 -4.21 19.13
CA ASN A 145 16.36 -4.74 18.73
C ASN A 145 15.61 -3.81 17.76
N ASP A 146 16.20 -2.66 17.37
CA ASP A 146 15.56 -1.74 16.41
C ASP A 146 15.67 -2.34 15.00
N THR A 147 14.61 -3.00 14.58
CA THR A 147 14.51 -3.69 13.28
C THR A 147 13.60 -2.96 12.29
N LEU A 148 13.00 -1.84 12.71
CA LEU A 148 12.07 -1.06 11.89
C LEU A 148 12.65 0.30 11.52
N PRO A 149 12.38 0.82 10.32
CA PRO A 149 12.94 2.07 9.86
C PRO A 149 12.40 3.28 10.65
N VAL A 150 13.30 4.22 10.99
CA VAL A 150 12.98 5.50 11.65
C VAL A 150 13.82 6.60 11.02
N HIS A 151 13.23 7.37 10.11
CA HIS A 151 13.96 8.36 9.31
C HIS A 151 13.91 9.79 9.86
N SER A 152 13.26 10.03 11.00
CA SER A 152 13.07 11.39 11.53
C SER A 152 14.38 12.17 11.74
N GLU A 153 15.48 11.49 12.09
CA GLU A 153 16.81 12.10 12.20
C GLU A 153 17.44 12.26 10.81
N LEU A 154 17.44 11.20 9.99
CA LEU A 154 17.97 11.21 8.63
C LEU A 154 17.33 12.34 7.79
N ASP A 155 16.00 12.47 7.82
CA ASP A 155 15.27 13.47 7.07
C ASP A 155 15.64 14.89 7.49
N LYS A 156 15.80 15.13 8.80
CA LYS A 156 16.24 16.43 9.32
C LYS A 156 17.68 16.76 8.94
N VAL A 157 18.58 15.77 9.04
CA VAL A 157 20.00 15.96 8.70
C VAL A 157 20.15 16.20 7.21
N ALA A 158 19.52 15.37 6.35
CA ALA A 158 19.58 15.52 4.90
C ALA A 158 18.92 16.83 4.43
N GLY A 159 17.73 17.14 4.95
CA GLY A 159 17.04 18.41 4.66
C GLY A 159 17.82 19.63 5.14
N GLY A 160 18.41 19.56 6.32
CA GLY A 160 19.27 20.61 6.87
C GLY A 160 20.52 20.82 6.04
N TYR A 161 21.15 19.75 5.57
CA TYR A 161 22.29 19.80 4.65
C TYR A 161 21.94 20.54 3.35
N LEU A 162 20.84 20.16 2.70
CA LEU A 162 20.38 20.80 1.47
C LEU A 162 19.98 22.26 1.69
N LYS A 163 19.27 22.55 2.80
CA LYS A 163 18.92 23.92 3.18
C LYS A 163 20.16 24.80 3.38
N GLY A 164 21.24 24.24 3.91
CA GLY A 164 22.53 24.93 4.06
C GLY A 164 23.19 25.34 2.72
N LEU A 165 22.83 24.70 1.61
CA LEU A 165 23.30 25.07 0.27
C LEU A 165 22.47 26.23 -0.32
N THR A 166 21.26 26.45 0.19
CA THR A 166 20.34 27.49 -0.31
C THR A 166 20.90 28.88 0.03
N GLY A 167 20.89 29.78 -0.93
CA GLY A 167 21.41 31.14 -0.74
C GLY A 167 22.91 31.29 -0.97
N LEU A 168 23.65 30.22 -1.21
CA LEU A 168 25.01 30.31 -1.70
C LEU A 168 25.02 30.75 -3.14
N LYS A 169 25.93 31.69 -3.52
CA LYS A 169 26.06 32.13 -4.90
C LYS A 169 26.60 31.02 -5.83
N ARG A 170 27.31 30.06 -5.25
CA ARG A 170 27.91 28.93 -5.96
C ARG A 170 28.12 27.79 -4.98
N ILE A 171 27.71 26.56 -5.38
CA ILE A 171 27.92 25.35 -4.62
C ILE A 171 29.01 24.47 -5.22
N SER A 172 29.76 23.78 -4.39
CA SER A 172 30.79 22.83 -4.82
C SER A 172 30.13 21.57 -5.40
N PRO A 173 30.67 20.95 -6.48
CA PRO A 173 30.14 19.71 -7.02
C PRO A 173 30.17 18.54 -6.05
N VAL A 174 31.00 18.56 -5.00
CA VAL A 174 31.11 17.51 -3.97
C VAL A 174 29.89 17.45 -3.03
N TRP A 175 28.95 18.37 -3.10
CA TRP A 175 27.76 18.35 -2.26
C TRP A 175 26.97 17.03 -2.36
N ARG A 176 26.97 16.40 -3.55
CA ARG A 176 26.31 15.10 -3.75
C ARG A 176 27.01 14.00 -2.97
N GLU A 177 28.33 13.98 -2.93
CA GLU A 177 29.11 13.03 -2.15
C GLU A 177 28.84 13.21 -0.65
N GLY A 178 28.76 14.47 -0.19
CA GLY A 178 28.40 14.78 1.20
C GLY A 178 27.01 14.29 1.56
N LEU A 179 26.01 14.50 0.73
CA LEU A 179 24.64 14.00 0.96
C LEU A 179 24.60 12.47 0.89
N GLN A 180 25.27 11.85 -0.11
CA GLN A 180 25.34 10.38 -0.22
C GLN A 180 25.99 9.77 1.02
N ALA A 181 27.03 10.39 1.59
CA ALA A 181 27.67 9.94 2.81
C ALA A 181 26.71 9.95 4.02
N ILE A 182 25.79 10.91 4.08
CA ILE A 182 24.71 10.92 5.08
C ILE A 182 23.83 9.69 4.90
N TYR A 183 23.29 9.44 3.70
CA TYR A 183 22.46 8.26 3.43
C TYR A 183 23.20 6.95 3.67
N ASP A 184 24.46 6.84 3.26
CA ASP A 184 25.30 5.66 3.49
C ASP A 184 25.53 5.38 4.99
N THR A 185 25.60 6.45 5.79
CA THR A 185 25.76 6.33 7.25
C THR A 185 24.53 5.71 7.91
N TYR A 186 23.32 6.17 7.53
CA TYR A 186 22.06 5.74 8.12
C TYR A 186 21.51 4.46 7.51
N LEU A 187 21.61 4.29 6.19
CA LEU A 187 21.00 3.18 5.46
C LEU A 187 21.99 2.10 5.02
N GLY A 188 23.28 2.44 4.97
CA GLY A 188 24.31 1.59 4.37
C GLY A 188 24.56 1.94 2.91
N LYS A 189 25.70 1.51 2.39
CA LYS A 189 26.05 1.71 0.98
C LYS A 189 25.21 0.84 0.09
N CYS A 190 24.71 1.43 -1.00
CA CYS A 190 24.06 0.67 -2.07
C CYS A 190 25.07 -0.28 -2.71
N PRO A 191 24.81 -1.60 -2.73
CA PRO A 191 25.72 -2.55 -3.36
C PRO A 191 25.74 -2.39 -4.88
N GLU A 192 26.92 -2.52 -5.48
CA GLU A 192 27.12 -2.58 -6.94
C GLU A 192 26.87 -4.01 -7.48
N SER A 193 27.13 -5.01 -6.64
CA SER A 193 26.85 -6.42 -6.88
C SER A 193 26.55 -7.11 -5.56
N PHE A 194 25.87 -8.26 -5.61
CA PHE A 194 25.51 -9.07 -4.46
C PHE A 194 25.35 -10.53 -4.84
N GLU A 195 25.47 -11.42 -3.86
CA GLU A 195 25.16 -12.84 -4.00
C GLU A 195 23.68 -13.06 -3.65
N TYR A 196 22.98 -13.83 -4.49
CA TYR A 196 21.60 -14.26 -4.25
C TYR A 196 21.41 -15.68 -4.80
N GLU A 197 20.97 -16.62 -3.96
CA GLU A 197 20.81 -18.03 -4.31
C GLU A 197 22.04 -18.63 -5.00
N GLY A 198 23.24 -18.30 -4.50
CA GLY A 198 24.52 -18.81 -5.00
C GLY A 198 24.97 -18.26 -6.34
N LYS A 199 24.39 -17.15 -6.79
CA LYS A 199 24.79 -16.44 -8.02
C LYS A 199 25.08 -14.98 -7.73
N THR A 200 26.09 -14.43 -8.41
CA THR A 200 26.41 -13.01 -8.36
C THR A 200 25.55 -12.22 -9.33
N TYR A 201 24.92 -11.16 -8.84
CA TYR A 201 24.12 -10.24 -9.64
C TYR A 201 24.57 -8.80 -9.47
N THR A 202 24.38 -7.99 -10.51
CA THR A 202 24.20 -6.54 -10.36
C THR A 202 22.71 -6.24 -10.14
N PRO A 203 22.35 -5.08 -9.58
CA PRO A 203 20.93 -4.72 -9.39
C PRO A 203 20.09 -4.84 -10.68
N GLN A 204 20.64 -4.41 -11.83
CA GLN A 204 19.96 -4.51 -13.12
C GLN A 204 19.85 -5.94 -13.63
N SER A 205 20.90 -6.76 -13.48
CA SER A 205 20.87 -8.14 -13.92
C SER A 205 19.89 -8.99 -13.13
N TRP A 206 19.70 -8.67 -11.84
CA TRP A 206 18.72 -9.34 -11.00
C TRP A 206 17.27 -8.99 -11.40
N VAL A 207 16.95 -7.72 -11.61
CA VAL A 207 15.65 -7.29 -12.16
C VAL A 207 15.31 -8.03 -13.44
N LYS A 208 16.28 -8.09 -14.38
CA LYS A 208 16.10 -8.84 -15.63
C LYS A 208 15.86 -10.33 -15.40
N SER A 209 16.57 -10.95 -14.44
CA SER A 209 16.39 -12.38 -14.12
C SER A 209 15.01 -12.67 -13.53
N LEU A 210 14.40 -11.70 -12.85
CA LEU A 210 13.03 -11.78 -12.31
C LEU A 210 11.96 -11.57 -13.39
N GLY A 211 12.33 -11.10 -14.58
CA GLY A 211 11.40 -10.84 -15.68
C GLY A 211 10.64 -9.53 -15.56
N LEU A 212 11.07 -8.63 -14.67
CA LEU A 212 10.48 -7.31 -14.53
C LEU A 212 10.98 -6.37 -15.62
N ASN A 213 10.05 -5.59 -16.20
CA ASN A 213 10.35 -4.55 -17.19
C ASN A 213 9.53 -3.30 -16.86
N ALA A 214 10.20 -2.16 -16.71
CA ALA A 214 9.55 -0.89 -16.36
C ALA A 214 8.47 -0.46 -17.37
N ASP A 215 8.65 -0.76 -18.65
CA ASP A 215 7.71 -0.41 -19.72
C ASP A 215 6.37 -1.18 -19.66
N ASP A 216 6.28 -2.17 -18.76
CA ASP A 216 5.04 -2.92 -18.56
C ASP A 216 4.09 -2.26 -17.54
N TYR A 217 4.54 -1.22 -16.85
CA TYR A 217 3.78 -0.56 -15.79
C TYR A 217 3.41 0.87 -16.18
N VAL A 218 2.17 1.23 -15.93
CA VAL A 218 1.63 2.55 -16.29
C VAL A 218 0.85 3.15 -15.13
N SER A 219 0.98 4.46 -14.94
CA SER A 219 0.22 5.24 -13.96
C SER A 219 -1.09 5.73 -14.57
N ILE A 220 -2.20 5.56 -13.85
CA ILE A 220 -3.55 5.97 -14.24
C ILE A 220 -4.12 6.91 -13.18
N THR A 221 -4.77 7.97 -13.60
CA THR A 221 -5.51 8.90 -12.74
C THR A 221 -6.87 9.25 -13.36
N SER A 222 -7.71 10.02 -12.64
CA SER A 222 -9.06 10.37 -13.09
C SER A 222 -9.46 11.75 -12.59
N TYR A 223 -9.17 12.80 -13.35
CA TYR A 223 -9.52 14.18 -13.05
C TYR A 223 -9.99 14.94 -14.28
N THR A 224 -10.88 15.94 -14.11
CA THR A 224 -11.51 16.67 -15.22
C THR A 224 -10.78 17.93 -15.65
N HIS A 225 -9.80 18.41 -14.89
CA HIS A 225 -9.03 19.61 -15.23
C HIS A 225 -8.02 19.37 -16.38
N HIS A 226 -7.81 18.12 -16.78
CA HIS A 226 -7.14 17.73 -18.01
C HIS A 226 -8.00 16.82 -18.87
N PRO A 227 -7.80 16.79 -20.20
CA PRO A 227 -8.58 15.93 -21.10
C PRO A 227 -8.45 14.44 -20.73
N PHE A 228 -9.55 13.69 -20.82
CA PHE A 228 -9.49 12.24 -20.73
C PHE A 228 -8.81 11.63 -21.95
N TYR A 229 -8.17 10.47 -21.74
CA TYR A 229 -7.41 9.69 -22.72
C TYR A 229 -6.12 10.34 -23.19
N GLU A 230 -5.69 11.38 -22.48
CA GLU A 230 -4.39 12.03 -22.63
C GLU A 230 -3.51 11.77 -21.40
N ARG A 231 -2.25 12.17 -21.47
CA ARG A 231 -1.30 12.07 -20.36
C ARG A 231 -1.00 13.45 -19.83
N PHE A 232 -0.93 13.55 -18.52
CA PHE A 232 -0.47 14.75 -17.83
C PHE A 232 0.26 14.39 -16.54
N ALA A 233 1.06 15.30 -16.02
CA ALA A 233 1.67 15.15 -14.71
C ALA A 233 0.67 15.62 -13.64
N LEU A 234 0.15 14.69 -12.84
CA LEU A 234 -0.74 15.04 -11.74
C LEU A 234 -0.01 15.96 -10.77
N GLU A 235 -0.65 17.08 -10.43
CA GLU A 235 -0.09 18.17 -9.62
C GLU A 235 -0.20 17.86 -8.12
N VAL A 236 0.57 16.87 -7.69
CA VAL A 236 0.72 16.50 -6.28
C VAL A 236 2.19 16.54 -5.86
N PRO A 237 2.50 16.88 -4.58
CA PRO A 237 3.88 17.08 -4.13
C PRO A 237 4.79 15.88 -4.32
N ASP A 238 4.25 14.67 -4.24
CA ASP A 238 5.02 13.44 -4.34
C ASP A 238 5.25 12.99 -5.79
N ASN A 239 4.52 13.58 -6.78
CA ASN A 239 4.86 13.44 -8.20
C ASN A 239 5.95 14.44 -8.65
N TRP A 240 7.00 14.61 -7.84
CA TRP A 240 8.10 15.54 -8.08
C TRP A 240 8.91 15.24 -9.36
N ARG A 241 8.88 13.98 -9.87
CA ARG A 241 9.47 13.61 -11.16
C ARG A 241 8.61 14.02 -12.36
N MET A 242 7.41 14.53 -12.12
CA MET A 242 6.46 14.89 -13.17
C MET A 242 6.10 13.70 -14.06
N ASP A 243 5.86 12.52 -13.45
CA ASP A 243 5.37 11.35 -14.16
C ASP A 243 4.09 11.67 -14.92
N GLN A 244 4.06 11.22 -16.17
CA GLN A 244 2.94 11.45 -17.08
C GLN A 244 1.92 10.31 -16.94
N MET A 245 0.89 10.53 -16.16
CA MET A 245 -0.18 9.56 -15.92
C MET A 245 -1.24 9.60 -17.02
N TYR A 246 -1.81 8.46 -17.37
CA TYR A 246 -2.98 8.40 -18.25
C TYR A 246 -4.23 8.82 -17.49
N ASN A 247 -4.98 9.78 -18.05
CA ASN A 247 -6.22 10.27 -17.48
C ASN A 247 -7.42 9.52 -18.08
N VAL A 248 -8.26 8.94 -17.24
CA VAL A 248 -9.48 8.23 -17.68
C VAL A 248 -10.70 8.69 -16.88
N PRO A 249 -11.94 8.55 -17.38
CA PRO A 249 -13.13 8.72 -16.56
C PRO A 249 -13.13 7.82 -15.32
N LEU A 250 -13.80 8.25 -14.26
CA LEU A 250 -13.84 7.53 -12.97
C LEU A 250 -14.34 6.08 -13.11
N ASP A 251 -15.39 5.86 -13.90
CA ASP A 251 -15.93 4.53 -14.15
C ASP A 251 -14.92 3.63 -14.87
N GLU A 252 -14.12 4.19 -15.79
CA GLU A 252 -13.07 3.44 -16.46
C GLU A 252 -11.88 3.14 -15.53
N MET A 253 -11.53 4.05 -14.62
CA MET A 253 -10.52 3.76 -13.57
C MET A 253 -10.98 2.60 -12.69
N MET A 254 -12.24 2.59 -12.25
CA MET A 254 -12.80 1.49 -11.46
C MET A 254 -12.82 0.17 -12.26
N ARG A 255 -13.17 0.21 -13.54
CA ARG A 255 -13.09 -0.96 -14.45
C ARG A 255 -11.67 -1.49 -14.60
N ILE A 256 -10.66 -0.62 -14.62
CA ILE A 256 -9.24 -1.04 -14.66
C ILE A 256 -8.88 -1.79 -13.38
N ILE A 257 -9.25 -1.27 -12.21
CA ILE A 257 -8.99 -1.93 -10.92
C ILE A 257 -9.65 -3.31 -10.89
N ASP A 258 -10.93 -3.39 -11.24
CA ASP A 258 -11.69 -4.64 -11.25
C ASP A 258 -11.13 -5.66 -12.23
N ASN A 259 -10.79 -5.22 -13.44
CA ASN A 259 -10.22 -6.10 -14.45
C ASN A 259 -8.82 -6.61 -14.05
N ALA A 260 -8.02 -5.77 -13.40
CA ALA A 260 -6.71 -6.19 -12.89
C ALA A 260 -6.85 -7.33 -11.88
N LEU A 261 -7.69 -7.15 -10.87
CA LEU A 261 -7.91 -8.15 -9.83
C LEU A 261 -8.48 -9.45 -10.41
N ALA A 262 -9.49 -9.36 -11.27
CA ALA A 262 -10.11 -10.53 -11.93
C ALA A 262 -9.14 -11.31 -12.83
N ASN A 263 -8.05 -10.70 -13.29
CA ASN A 263 -7.02 -11.35 -14.11
C ASN A 263 -5.72 -11.65 -13.34
N GLY A 264 -5.75 -11.64 -12.01
CA GLY A 264 -4.62 -12.03 -11.17
C GLY A 264 -3.52 -10.99 -11.04
N TYR A 265 -3.82 -9.70 -11.28
CA TYR A 265 -2.90 -8.59 -11.06
C TYR A 265 -3.26 -7.82 -9.80
N THR A 266 -2.26 -7.40 -9.05
CA THR A 266 -2.40 -6.39 -7.99
C THR A 266 -2.17 -4.99 -8.56
N LEU A 267 -2.37 -3.94 -7.75
CA LEU A 267 -2.10 -2.57 -8.13
C LEU A 267 -1.38 -1.85 -6.98
N ALA A 268 -0.42 -0.96 -7.29
CA ALA A 268 -0.02 0.04 -6.31
C ALA A 268 -1.03 1.20 -6.36
N TRP A 269 -1.32 1.80 -5.21
CA TRP A 269 -2.42 2.73 -5.02
C TRP A 269 -1.99 3.94 -4.20
N GLY A 270 -2.04 5.11 -4.79
CA GLY A 270 -1.90 6.40 -4.13
C GLY A 270 -3.26 6.93 -3.69
N ALA A 271 -3.40 7.32 -2.41
CA ALA A 271 -4.67 7.73 -1.84
C ALA A 271 -4.53 8.74 -0.70
N ASP A 272 -5.59 9.51 -0.50
CA ASP A 272 -5.80 10.26 0.73
C ASP A 272 -6.36 9.31 1.81
N VAL A 273 -5.66 9.23 2.93
CA VAL A 273 -6.05 8.46 4.12
C VAL A 273 -6.21 9.34 5.37
N SER A 274 -6.12 10.67 5.22
CA SER A 274 -6.35 11.63 6.30
C SER A 274 -7.83 11.74 6.69
N GLU A 275 -8.71 11.11 5.91
CA GLU A 275 -10.14 11.01 6.09
C GLU A 275 -10.53 10.32 7.41
N ILE A 276 -11.59 10.82 8.06
CA ILE A 276 -12.13 10.24 9.29
C ILE A 276 -12.57 8.78 9.11
N GLY A 277 -13.03 8.44 7.91
CA GLY A 277 -13.47 7.11 7.53
C GLY A 277 -12.34 6.10 7.29
N PHE A 278 -11.08 6.55 7.18
CA PHE A 278 -9.94 5.65 7.13
C PHE A 278 -9.47 5.32 8.56
N THR A 279 -10.02 4.25 9.12
CA THR A 279 -9.82 3.91 10.53
C THR A 279 -8.54 3.08 10.74
N ARG A 280 -7.95 3.21 11.93
CA ARG A 280 -6.81 2.35 12.31
C ARG A 280 -7.19 0.88 12.53
N LYS A 281 -8.48 0.58 12.56
CA LYS A 281 -8.96 -0.81 12.69
C LYS A 281 -9.03 -1.57 11.36
N GLY A 282 -8.72 -0.91 10.24
CA GLY A 282 -8.65 -1.57 8.94
C GLY A 282 -9.92 -1.40 8.09
N ILE A 283 -10.66 -0.31 8.28
CA ILE A 283 -11.85 0.05 7.51
C ILE A 283 -11.61 1.39 6.83
N GLY A 284 -11.96 1.48 5.53
CA GLY A 284 -11.98 2.71 4.74
C GLY A 284 -13.38 2.94 4.17
N VAL A 285 -14.07 3.99 4.59
CA VAL A 285 -15.45 4.32 4.19
C VAL A 285 -15.64 5.84 4.06
N VAL A 286 -16.63 6.30 3.29
CA VAL A 286 -17.01 7.72 3.15
C VAL A 286 -18.46 7.88 3.60
N PRO A 287 -18.71 8.17 4.88
CA PRO A 287 -20.06 8.36 5.40
C PRO A 287 -20.82 9.46 4.66
N ASP A 288 -22.12 9.26 4.46
CA ASP A 288 -23.00 10.26 3.85
C ASP A 288 -23.46 11.29 4.90
N ASP A 289 -22.64 12.33 5.11
CA ASP A 289 -22.93 13.39 6.06
C ASP A 289 -24.02 14.36 5.55
N ASP A 290 -24.21 14.46 4.22
CA ASP A 290 -25.03 15.49 3.61
C ASP A 290 -26.52 15.13 3.65
N HIS A 291 -26.86 13.85 3.40
CA HIS A 291 -28.26 13.40 3.31
C HIS A 291 -28.85 12.97 4.66
N GLY A 292 -28.03 12.70 5.67
CA GLY A 292 -28.48 12.24 6.98
C GLY A 292 -28.96 13.35 7.90
N ALA A 293 -28.50 14.58 7.69
CA ALA A 293 -28.80 15.74 8.55
C ALA A 293 -30.29 16.13 8.52
N ASP A 294 -30.96 15.95 7.38
CA ASP A 294 -32.34 16.35 7.18
C ASP A 294 -33.39 15.36 7.72
N ILE A 295 -32.96 14.14 8.09
CA ILE A 295 -33.86 13.09 8.57
C ILE A 295 -33.80 13.03 10.11
N THR A 296 -34.65 13.77 10.78
CA THR A 296 -34.73 13.83 12.24
C THR A 296 -34.89 12.43 12.85
N GLY A 297 -33.98 12.06 13.76
CA GLY A 297 -33.98 10.76 14.45
C GLY A 297 -33.31 9.62 13.70
N SER A 298 -32.82 9.85 12.46
CA SER A 298 -32.02 8.85 11.73
C SER A 298 -30.63 8.64 12.37
N ASP A 299 -30.02 7.49 12.07
CA ASP A 299 -28.64 7.23 12.50
C ASP A 299 -27.65 8.27 11.93
N MET A 300 -27.92 8.80 10.74
CA MET A 300 -27.10 9.84 10.11
C MET A 300 -27.26 11.20 10.77
N ALA A 301 -28.48 11.59 11.18
CA ALA A 301 -28.67 12.82 11.98
C ALA A 301 -27.92 12.76 13.31
N LYS A 302 -27.87 11.59 13.95
CA LYS A 302 -27.04 11.37 15.15
C LYS A 302 -25.55 11.47 14.82
N TRP A 303 -25.14 10.90 13.69
CA TRP A 303 -23.77 10.93 13.21
C TRP A 303 -23.26 12.37 13.02
N VAL A 304 -23.99 13.21 12.32
CA VAL A 304 -23.60 14.61 12.08
C VAL A 304 -23.35 15.37 13.40
N GLY A 305 -24.14 15.11 14.44
CA GLY A 305 -23.99 15.75 15.77
C GLY A 305 -22.89 15.15 16.65
N MET A 306 -22.19 14.08 16.22
CA MET A 306 -21.14 13.44 17.02
C MET A 306 -19.80 14.19 16.95
N SER A 307 -18.99 14.08 18.02
CA SER A 307 -17.58 14.44 17.97
C SER A 307 -16.78 13.48 17.07
N ASN A 308 -15.66 13.94 16.52
CA ASN A 308 -14.81 13.13 15.65
C ASN A 308 -14.36 11.80 16.29
N ASP A 309 -14.09 11.77 17.59
CA ASP A 309 -13.69 10.55 18.28
C ASP A 309 -14.84 9.54 18.37
N LYS A 310 -16.06 10.02 18.63
CA LYS A 310 -17.26 9.17 18.59
C LYS A 310 -17.55 8.67 17.17
N LYS A 311 -17.38 9.53 16.16
CA LYS A 311 -17.53 9.15 14.77
C LYS A 311 -16.56 8.01 14.40
N LYS A 312 -15.29 8.12 14.74
CA LYS A 312 -14.28 7.04 14.52
C LYS A 312 -14.65 5.72 15.21
N GLU A 313 -15.21 5.80 16.40
CA GLU A 313 -15.68 4.61 17.11
C GLU A 313 -16.89 3.97 16.40
N GLU A 314 -17.90 4.75 16.06
CA GLU A 314 -19.11 4.26 15.37
C GLU A 314 -18.81 3.62 14.01
N LEU A 315 -17.86 4.19 13.23
CA LEU A 315 -17.43 3.67 11.94
C LEU A 315 -16.90 2.25 11.97
N THR A 316 -16.50 1.75 13.14
CA THR A 316 -15.99 0.40 13.32
C THR A 316 -17.02 -0.57 13.85
N LYS A 317 -18.19 -0.09 14.30
CA LYS A 317 -19.24 -0.92 14.91
C LYS A 317 -20.18 -1.53 13.89
N LYS A 318 -20.51 -0.80 12.82
CA LYS A 318 -21.44 -1.27 11.78
C LYS A 318 -21.24 -0.50 10.48
N PRO A 319 -21.59 -1.10 9.32
CA PRO A 319 -21.69 -0.38 8.06
C PRO A 319 -22.71 0.76 8.14
N LEU A 320 -22.32 1.95 7.67
CA LEU A 320 -23.19 3.12 7.55
C LEU A 320 -23.48 3.41 6.08
N PRO A 321 -24.54 4.19 5.76
CA PRO A 321 -24.72 4.76 4.43
C PRO A 321 -23.50 5.58 4.02
N GLU A 322 -23.14 5.52 2.74
CA GLU A 322 -22.01 6.25 2.17
C GLU A 322 -22.44 7.14 1.04
N LYS A 323 -21.67 8.19 0.78
CA LYS A 323 -21.85 9.12 -0.33
C LYS A 323 -21.86 8.35 -1.68
N THR A 324 -22.70 8.78 -2.60
CA THR A 324 -22.64 8.36 -4.00
C THR A 324 -21.65 9.29 -4.72
N ILE A 325 -20.50 8.76 -5.06
CA ILE A 325 -19.39 9.55 -5.59
C ILE A 325 -19.58 9.81 -7.09
N THR A 326 -19.42 11.06 -7.49
CA THR A 326 -19.40 11.48 -8.89
C THR A 326 -18.01 11.95 -9.32
N GLN A 327 -17.78 12.00 -10.63
CA GLN A 327 -16.55 12.54 -11.20
C GLN A 327 -16.31 13.99 -10.76
N GLN A 328 -17.39 14.80 -10.67
CA GLN A 328 -17.26 16.20 -10.25
C GLN A 328 -16.90 16.33 -8.77
N MET A 329 -17.55 15.58 -7.87
CA MET A 329 -17.21 15.59 -6.45
C MET A 329 -15.72 15.25 -6.23
N ARG A 330 -15.20 14.31 -7.01
CA ARG A 330 -13.79 13.92 -6.96
C ARG A 330 -12.87 15.08 -7.39
N GLN A 331 -13.24 15.81 -8.47
CA GLN A 331 -12.49 16.99 -8.90
C GLN A 331 -12.54 18.11 -7.87
N ASP A 332 -13.73 18.42 -7.35
CA ASP A 332 -13.92 19.48 -6.35
C ASP A 332 -13.09 19.19 -5.08
N ALA A 333 -13.05 17.92 -4.66
CA ALA A 333 -12.26 17.50 -3.49
C ALA A 333 -10.74 17.62 -3.71
N PHE A 334 -10.26 17.42 -4.93
CA PHE A 334 -8.87 17.64 -5.29
C PHE A 334 -8.52 19.14 -5.30
N ASP A 335 -9.40 19.96 -5.89
CA ASP A 335 -9.19 21.41 -6.03
C ASP A 335 -9.25 22.15 -4.69
N ASN A 336 -10.00 21.63 -3.70
CA ASN A 336 -10.21 22.26 -2.39
C ASN A 336 -9.44 21.61 -1.23
N TRP A 337 -8.57 20.61 -1.52
CA TRP A 337 -7.75 19.86 -0.57
C TRP A 337 -8.53 18.93 0.38
N GLU A 338 -9.74 18.55 0.02
CA GLU A 338 -10.44 17.43 0.68
C GLU A 338 -9.90 16.06 0.24
N ASN A 339 -9.15 16.04 -0.86
CA ASN A 339 -8.41 14.87 -1.33
C ASN A 339 -6.95 15.26 -1.55
N THR A 340 -6.07 14.81 -0.67
CA THR A 340 -4.64 15.10 -0.68
C THR A 340 -3.80 13.86 -1.00
N ASP A 341 -2.52 14.05 -1.28
CA ASP A 341 -1.57 12.98 -1.55
C ASP A 341 -0.87 12.57 -0.25
N ASP A 342 -1.36 11.50 0.38
CA ASP A 342 -0.96 11.12 1.75
C ASP A 342 -0.23 9.80 1.84
N HIS A 343 -0.68 8.76 1.10
CA HIS A 343 -0.29 7.41 1.42
C HIS A 343 -0.33 6.45 0.24
N GLY A 344 0.69 5.59 0.16
CA GLY A 344 0.77 4.51 -0.82
C GLY A 344 0.46 3.15 -0.21
N MET A 345 -0.38 2.35 -0.89
CA MET A 345 -0.81 1.00 -0.49
C MET A 345 -0.88 0.05 -1.70
N GLN A 346 -1.22 -1.23 -1.48
CA GLN A 346 -1.38 -2.23 -2.53
C GLN A 346 -2.79 -2.81 -2.52
N ILE A 347 -3.53 -2.68 -3.64
CA ILE A 347 -4.83 -3.35 -3.82
C ILE A 347 -4.58 -4.77 -4.33
N PHE A 348 -5.20 -5.78 -3.70
CA PHE A 348 -4.95 -7.18 -4.06
C PHE A 348 -6.18 -8.07 -4.09
N GLY A 349 -7.36 -7.57 -3.81
CA GLY A 349 -8.57 -8.39 -3.84
C GLY A 349 -9.85 -7.63 -3.58
N THR A 350 -10.94 -8.36 -3.57
CA THR A 350 -12.29 -7.87 -3.28
C THR A 350 -12.99 -8.74 -2.24
N ALA A 351 -13.84 -8.12 -1.44
CA ALA A 351 -14.64 -8.76 -0.42
C ALA A 351 -16.04 -8.14 -0.37
N LYS A 352 -16.93 -8.75 0.37
CA LYS A 352 -18.23 -8.18 0.74
C LYS A 352 -18.42 -8.23 2.24
N ASP A 353 -19.11 -7.24 2.79
CA ASP A 353 -19.52 -7.25 4.19
C ASP A 353 -20.73 -8.15 4.44
N GLN A 354 -21.22 -8.19 5.68
CA GLN A 354 -22.38 -8.96 6.09
C GLN A 354 -23.71 -8.54 5.43
N ASN A 355 -23.75 -7.34 4.84
CA ASN A 355 -24.91 -6.80 4.13
C ASN A 355 -24.79 -7.00 2.60
N GLY A 356 -23.68 -7.59 2.13
CA GLY A 356 -23.40 -7.82 0.71
C GLY A 356 -22.76 -6.62 0.00
N LYS A 357 -22.43 -5.54 0.72
CA LYS A 357 -21.75 -4.37 0.15
C LYS A 357 -20.30 -4.74 -0.18
N ARG A 358 -19.83 -4.29 -1.35
CA ARG A 358 -18.49 -4.58 -1.88
C ARG A 358 -17.42 -3.70 -1.26
N TYR A 359 -16.26 -4.30 -1.03
CA TYR A 359 -15.02 -3.67 -0.55
C TYR A 359 -13.83 -4.17 -1.35
N TYR A 360 -12.77 -3.34 -1.44
CA TYR A 360 -11.46 -3.73 -1.91
C TYR A 360 -10.57 -4.12 -0.74
N MET A 361 -9.77 -5.16 -0.93
CA MET A 361 -8.77 -5.62 0.03
C MET A 361 -7.44 -4.93 -0.27
N VAL A 362 -6.92 -4.22 0.72
CA VAL A 362 -5.74 -3.38 0.59
C VAL A 362 -4.69 -3.80 1.61
N LYS A 363 -3.49 -4.12 1.12
CA LYS A 363 -2.33 -4.36 1.97
C LYS A 363 -1.67 -3.02 2.30
N ASN A 364 -1.63 -2.70 3.59
CA ASN A 364 -0.98 -1.51 4.12
C ASN A 364 0.44 -1.85 4.63
N SER A 365 1.24 -0.83 4.90
CA SER A 365 2.62 -0.92 5.38
C SER A 365 2.79 -0.44 6.82
N TRP A 366 1.78 -0.66 7.66
CA TRP A 366 1.82 -0.26 9.08
C TRP A 366 1.96 -1.45 10.05
N GLY A 367 2.48 -2.58 9.56
CA GLY A 367 2.61 -3.81 10.32
C GLY A 367 1.27 -4.52 10.53
N THR A 368 1.34 -5.70 11.15
CA THR A 368 0.17 -6.57 11.34
C THR A 368 -0.64 -6.26 12.60
N MET A 369 -0.11 -5.43 13.51
CA MET A 369 -0.71 -5.17 14.82
C MET A 369 -1.60 -3.92 14.86
N ARG A 370 -1.63 -3.14 13.77
CA ARG A 370 -2.34 -1.85 13.74
C ARG A 370 -3.71 -1.90 13.08
N SER A 371 -4.17 -3.09 12.68
CA SER A 371 -5.53 -3.30 12.20
C SER A 371 -6.09 -4.60 12.77
N ASP A 372 -7.42 -4.70 12.86
CA ASP A 372 -8.10 -5.92 13.29
C ASP A 372 -7.94 -7.06 12.27
N TYR A 373 -7.46 -6.73 11.05
CA TYR A 373 -7.27 -7.65 9.93
C TYR A 373 -5.79 -7.87 9.56
N LYS A 374 -4.90 -7.84 10.55
CA LYS A 374 -3.46 -8.16 10.41
C LYS A 374 -2.74 -7.36 9.30
N GLY A 375 -3.00 -6.05 9.25
CA GLY A 375 -2.35 -5.15 8.29
C GLY A 375 -3.05 -5.05 6.93
N ILE A 376 -4.24 -5.66 6.82
CA ILE A 376 -5.14 -5.49 5.69
C ILE A 376 -6.20 -4.45 6.04
N TRP A 377 -6.60 -3.65 5.06
CA TRP A 377 -7.72 -2.72 5.11
C TRP A 377 -8.80 -3.17 4.13
N TYR A 378 -10.04 -3.02 4.53
CA TYR A 378 -11.21 -3.19 3.68
C TYR A 378 -11.76 -1.82 3.35
N VAL A 379 -11.63 -1.44 2.08
CA VAL A 379 -11.93 -0.11 1.58
C VAL A 379 -13.17 -0.19 0.70
N SER A 380 -14.20 0.59 1.03
CA SER A 380 -15.44 0.60 0.25
C SER A 380 -15.22 1.12 -1.17
N GLU A 381 -16.15 0.80 -2.06
CA GLU A 381 -16.13 1.31 -3.43
C GLU A 381 -16.23 2.85 -3.46
N ALA A 382 -17.05 3.44 -2.59
CA ALA A 382 -17.17 4.90 -2.47
C ALA A 382 -15.84 5.54 -2.03
N PHE A 383 -15.14 4.94 -1.07
CA PHE A 383 -13.81 5.43 -0.67
C PHE A 383 -12.80 5.31 -1.80
N MET A 384 -12.77 4.17 -2.50
CA MET A 384 -11.89 3.97 -3.65
C MET A 384 -12.16 5.02 -4.75
N GLN A 385 -13.42 5.27 -5.07
CA GLN A 385 -13.82 6.29 -6.05
C GLN A 385 -13.41 7.70 -5.61
N TYR A 386 -13.58 8.04 -4.34
CA TYR A 386 -13.41 9.42 -3.85
C TYR A 386 -11.95 9.75 -3.56
N LYS A 387 -11.21 8.85 -2.93
CA LYS A 387 -9.91 9.12 -2.31
C LYS A 387 -8.68 8.60 -3.08
N THR A 388 -8.88 7.95 -4.23
CA THR A 388 -7.76 7.53 -5.08
C THR A 388 -7.14 8.74 -5.79
N ASN A 389 -5.85 8.97 -5.66
CA ASN A 389 -5.13 9.94 -6.48
C ASN A 389 -4.69 9.31 -7.80
N ASP A 390 -3.99 8.18 -7.69
CA ASP A 390 -3.51 7.42 -8.84
C ASP A 390 -3.42 5.92 -8.52
N ILE A 391 -3.29 5.13 -9.56
CA ILE A 391 -2.92 3.71 -9.49
C ILE A 391 -1.79 3.42 -10.46
N LEU A 392 -0.87 2.56 -10.05
CA LEU A 392 0.11 1.94 -10.93
C LEU A 392 -0.33 0.50 -11.23
N VAL A 393 -0.39 0.14 -12.51
CA VAL A 393 -0.89 -1.14 -12.96
C VAL A 393 -0.05 -1.71 -14.10
N HIS A 394 -0.01 -3.03 -14.22
CA HIS A 394 0.58 -3.67 -15.40
C HIS A 394 -0.32 -3.41 -16.63
N LYS A 395 0.27 -2.96 -17.75
CA LYS A 395 -0.49 -2.57 -18.96
C LYS A 395 -1.45 -3.65 -19.48
N ASN A 396 -1.11 -4.94 -19.33
CA ASN A 396 -1.96 -6.04 -19.75
C ASN A 396 -3.19 -6.26 -18.86
N ALA A 397 -3.21 -5.67 -17.66
CA ALA A 397 -4.35 -5.70 -16.76
C ALA A 397 -5.43 -4.66 -17.12
N ILE A 398 -5.13 -3.71 -18.01
CA ILE A 398 -6.09 -2.72 -18.50
C ILE A 398 -7.04 -3.36 -19.53
N PRO A 399 -8.37 -3.15 -19.45
CA PRO A 399 -9.31 -3.63 -20.44
C PRO A 399 -8.94 -3.22 -21.87
N LYS A 400 -9.12 -4.12 -22.85
CA LYS A 400 -8.66 -3.91 -24.22
C LYS A 400 -9.25 -2.66 -24.88
N ASP A 401 -10.52 -2.35 -24.61
CA ASP A 401 -11.18 -1.15 -25.10
C ASP A 401 -10.56 0.14 -24.55
N ILE A 402 -10.19 0.15 -23.26
CA ILE A 402 -9.52 1.29 -22.62
C ILE A 402 -8.08 1.41 -23.13
N ARG A 403 -7.32 0.30 -23.23
CA ARG A 403 -5.95 0.32 -23.81
C ARG A 403 -5.94 0.94 -25.21
N LYS A 404 -6.94 0.60 -26.02
CA LYS A 404 -7.07 1.17 -27.38
C LYS A 404 -7.27 2.69 -27.36
N LYS A 405 -8.09 3.21 -26.42
CA LYS A 405 -8.30 4.65 -26.26
C LYS A 405 -7.05 5.37 -25.80
N LEU A 406 -6.23 4.71 -24.96
CA LEU A 406 -4.98 5.24 -24.40
C LEU A 406 -3.76 5.02 -25.31
N ASN A 407 -3.92 4.35 -26.45
CA ASN A 407 -2.82 3.95 -27.35
C ASN A 407 -1.73 3.14 -26.65
N ILE A 408 -2.10 2.31 -25.67
CA ILE A 408 -1.19 1.39 -24.96
C ILE A 408 -1.10 0.07 -25.73
N LEU A 409 0.12 -0.29 -26.16
CA LEU A 409 0.43 -1.50 -26.93
C LEU A 409 0.74 -2.71 -26.03
#